data_8cd1bdd2bfe0b51768a46a2c55bd0d55
#
_entry.id   8cd1bdd2bfe0b51768a46a2c55bd0d55
#
_cell.length_a   1.000
_cell.length_b   1.000
_cell.length_c   1.000
_cell.angle_alpha   90.00
_cell.angle_beta   90.00
_cell.angle_gamma   90.00
#
_symmetry.space_group_name_H-M   'P 1'
#
loop_
_entity.id
_entity.type
_entity.pdbx_description
1 polymer ?
#
loop_
_entity_poly.entity_id
_entity_poly.type
_entity_poly.pdbx_seq_one_letter_code
_entity_poly.pdbx_strand_id
1 'polypeptide(L)' 'MSNKKVRPGQDAPKRGDYTIIGPRGGKYHDVTMQKKGDTMPPTPKPNQQFKKK' A
#
# COMPACT_ATOMS: atom_id res chain seq x y z
N MET A 1 -5.29 -11.50 -11.16
CA MET A 1 -5.50 -10.89 -10.80
C MET A 1 -5.42 -10.28 -9.61
N SER A 2 -4.68 -10.17 -8.96
CA SER A 2 -4.66 -9.78 -7.71
C SER A 2 -3.91 -8.60 -7.40
N ASN A 3 -3.57 -7.77 -8.23
CA ASN A 3 -2.77 -6.59 -7.96
C ASN A 3 -3.63 -5.43 -7.54
N LYS A 4 -4.51 -5.67 -6.60
CA LYS A 4 -5.35 -4.60 -6.09
C LYS A 4 -4.51 -3.60 -5.34
N LYS A 5 -4.73 -2.35 -5.61
CA LYS A 5 -4.08 -1.27 -4.89
C LYS A 5 -4.88 -0.93 -3.64
N VAL A 6 -4.16 -0.63 -2.56
CA VAL A 6 -4.78 -0.29 -1.29
C VAL A 6 -4.53 1.18 -1.03
N ARG A 7 -5.57 1.88 -0.61
CA ARG A 7 -5.46 3.31 -0.33
C ARG A 7 -5.00 3.54 1.11
N PRO A 8 -4.36 4.67 1.40
CA PRO A 8 -4.05 5.03 2.78
C PRO A 8 -5.33 5.05 3.61
N GLY A 9 -5.24 4.55 4.82
CA GLY A 9 -6.39 4.48 5.70
C GLY A 9 -7.27 3.26 5.54
N GLN A 10 -7.07 2.49 4.48
CA GLN A 10 -7.78 1.23 4.31
C GLN A 10 -7.07 0.11 5.03
N ASP A 11 -7.78 -0.97 5.29
CA ASP A 11 -7.19 -2.13 5.94
C ASP A 11 -6.40 -2.95 4.94
N ALA A 12 -5.27 -3.47 5.39
CA ALA A 12 -4.46 -4.33 4.55
C ALA A 12 -5.18 -5.65 4.31
N PRO A 13 -5.35 -6.07 3.04
CA PRO A 13 -6.02 -7.32 2.75
C PRO A 13 -5.22 -8.55 3.15
N LYS A 14 -3.90 -8.42 3.24
CA LYS A 14 -3.02 -9.51 3.64
C LYS A 14 -1.80 -8.94 4.33
N ARG A 15 -1.18 -9.73 5.16
CA ARG A 15 0.11 -9.32 5.73
C ARG A 15 1.19 -9.46 4.66
N GLY A 16 2.26 -8.73 4.81
CA GLY A 16 3.40 -8.82 3.92
C GLY A 16 3.88 -7.45 3.50
N ASP A 17 4.72 -7.42 2.50
CA ASP A 17 5.32 -6.18 2.05
C ASP A 17 4.45 -5.50 1.01
N TYR A 18 4.36 -4.19 1.14
CA TYR A 18 3.64 -3.36 0.19
C TYR A 18 4.57 -2.27 -0.31
N THR A 19 4.38 -1.87 -1.56
CA THR A 19 5.14 -0.79 -2.16
C THR A 19 4.22 0.40 -2.37
N ILE A 20 4.67 1.59 -2.02
CA ILE A 20 3.93 2.81 -2.30
C ILE A 20 4.11 3.14 -3.78
N ILE A 21 3.00 3.33 -4.46
CA ILE A 21 3.01 3.66 -5.89
C ILE A 21 2.38 5.02 -6.08
N GLY A 22 3.04 5.87 -6.86
CA GLY A 22 2.49 7.17 -7.21
C GLY A 22 1.44 7.08 -8.31
N PRO A 23 0.77 8.18 -8.61
CA PRO A 23 -0.29 8.19 -9.63
C PRO A 23 0.21 7.84 -11.03
N ARG A 24 1.52 7.96 -11.25
CA ARG A 24 2.10 7.60 -12.54
C ARG A 24 2.74 6.22 -12.53
N GLY A 25 2.55 5.46 -11.47
CA GLY A 25 3.13 4.14 -11.38
C GLY A 25 4.54 4.10 -10.82
N GLY A 26 5.10 5.24 -10.41
CA GLY A 26 6.42 5.26 -9.81
C GLY A 26 6.43 4.58 -8.46
N LYS A 27 7.50 3.86 -8.17
CA LYS A 27 7.65 3.17 -6.89
C LYS A 27 8.42 4.03 -5.91
N TYR A 28 7.99 4.04 -4.66
CA TYR A 28 8.64 4.82 -3.64
C TYR A 28 9.15 3.93 -2.52
N HIS A 29 8.57 4.01 -1.35
CA HIS A 29 9.03 3.23 -0.22
C HIS A 29 8.27 1.92 -0.08
N ASP A 30 8.92 0.95 0.51
CA ASP A 30 8.24 -0.29 0.88
C ASP A 30 7.76 -0.19 2.31
N VAL A 31 6.60 -0.77 2.57
CA VAL A 31 6.00 -0.81 3.90
C VAL A 31 5.66 -2.26 4.21
N THR A 32 5.97 -2.70 5.41
CA THR A 32 5.64 -4.05 5.83
C THR A 32 4.43 -4.03 6.75
N MET A 33 3.39 -4.77 6.36
CA MET A 33 2.20 -4.93 7.19
C MET A 33 2.32 -6.25 7.94
N GLN A 34 2.34 -6.18 9.26
CA GLN A 34 2.57 -7.36 10.08
C GLN A 34 1.32 -8.20 10.29
N LYS A 35 0.15 -7.60 10.17
CA LYS A 35 -1.10 -8.32 10.38
C LYS A 35 -2.09 -7.98 9.29
N LYS A 36 -2.83 -8.99 8.86
CA LYS A 36 -3.96 -8.78 8.00
C LYS A 36 -4.97 -7.90 8.73
N GLY A 37 -5.49 -6.89 8.06
CA GLY A 37 -6.46 -5.99 8.67
C GLY A 37 -5.88 -4.76 9.32
N ASP A 38 -4.56 -4.65 9.37
CA ASP A 38 -3.94 -3.44 9.89
C ASP A 38 -4.25 -2.28 8.94
N THR A 39 -4.47 -1.11 9.54
CA THR A 39 -4.77 0.08 8.76
C THR A 39 -3.51 0.57 8.07
N MET A 40 -3.62 0.84 6.78
CA MET A 40 -2.50 1.37 6.02
C MET A 40 -2.12 2.76 6.52
N PRO A 41 -0.82 3.05 6.64
CA PRO A 41 -0.38 4.39 7.06
C PRO A 41 -0.64 5.41 5.96
N PRO A 42 -0.60 6.70 6.29
CA PRO A 42 -0.74 7.74 5.27
C PRO A 42 0.47 7.73 4.33
N THR A 43 0.22 8.08 3.08
CA THR A 43 1.30 8.23 2.12
C THR A 43 1.89 9.63 2.23
N PRO A 44 3.18 9.81 1.87
CA PRO A 44 3.81 11.13 1.98
C PRO A 44 3.23 12.17 1.01
N LYS A 45 2.61 11.72 -0.06
CA LYS A 45 2.03 12.63 -1.06
C LYS A 45 0.64 12.18 -1.43
N PRO A 46 -0.20 13.09 -1.93
CA PRO A 46 -1.56 12.72 -2.35
C PRO A 46 -1.55 11.79 -3.56
N ASN A 47 -2.64 11.06 -3.71
CA ASN A 47 -2.84 10.17 -4.86
C ASN A 47 -1.86 9.02 -4.95
N GLN A 48 -1.21 8.67 -3.85
CA GLN A 48 -0.37 7.48 -3.80
C GLN A 48 -1.16 6.34 -3.20
N GLN A 49 -0.79 5.14 -3.58
CA GLN A 49 -1.47 3.92 -3.13
C GLN A 49 -0.43 2.86 -2.81
N PHE A 50 -0.88 1.82 -2.11
CA PHE A 50 -0.04 0.69 -1.78
C PHE A 50 -0.35 -0.46 -2.71
N LYS A 51 0.68 -1.19 -3.08
CA LYS A 51 0.53 -2.38 -3.90
C LYS A 51 1.24 -3.53 -3.24
N LYS A 52 0.55 -4.66 -3.08
CA LYS A 52 1.15 -5.84 -2.47
C LYS A 52 2.25 -6.37 -3.37
N LYS A 53 3.38 -6.68 -2.78
CA LYS A 53 4.48 -7.30 -3.51
C LYS A 53 4.23 -8.77 -3.77
#